data_a0a7b27822b4150f15c2e11045b78423
#
_entry.id   a0a7b27822b4150f15c2e11045b78423
#
_cell.length_a   1.000
_cell.length_b   1.000
_cell.length_c   1.000
_cell.angle_alpha   90.00
_cell.angle_beta   90.00
_cell.angle_gamma   90.00
#
_symmetry.space_group_name_H-M   'P 1'
#
loop_
_entity.id
_entity.type
_entity.pdbx_description
1 polymer ?
#
loop_
_entity_poly.entity_id
_entity_poly.type
_entity_poly.pdbx_seq_one_letter_code
_entity_poly.pdbx_strand_id
1 'polypeptide(L)'
;MDSAEFSHQRLYSQRLVGNGFSSAAEVVAHLGAVQSQDYHGAKWAVGQRMQSAADAGLDAAFNAGEILRTHALRPTWHFLTPADIRWILELTAPRVHQLNGLMYRQTELDQETLANAHRVLERELRDGNALTRAEIGKALASDGIEASGIRLGYIMMHAELEQLVCSGPLKGKQHTYALLDERAPAVTPIPREEALGRLATTYFRSHGPATAYDLAWWSGLTIKDARQGAELAAGLEKVDVDGMDWWFSADTVAVQVESPTVHLLPNYDEVFSRDSRRSRYPAADAESKRAESAAERLMVHHIVIEGEWRGGWRRQITAKSVGVEIDPVISLTATEEAGIAAAADRYGAFLGKPVAVT
;
A
#
# COMPACT_ATOMS: atom_id res chain seq x y z
N MET A 1 12.41 14.31 -20.42
CA MET A 1 11.50 13.14 -20.43
C MET A 1 10.12 13.59 -20.90
N ASP A 2 9.56 12.93 -21.91
CA ASP A 2 8.17 13.15 -22.31
C ASP A 2 7.18 12.34 -21.43
N SER A 3 5.88 12.46 -21.68
CA SER A 3 4.84 11.80 -20.86
C SER A 3 4.95 10.26 -20.89
N ALA A 4 5.27 9.69 -22.04
CA ALA A 4 5.40 8.23 -22.20
C ALA A 4 6.63 7.71 -21.46
N GLU A 5 7.76 8.42 -21.55
CA GLU A 5 8.97 8.11 -20.81
C GLU A 5 8.73 8.13 -19.30
N PHE A 6 7.98 9.14 -18.78
CA PHE A 6 7.59 9.20 -17.37
C PHE A 6 6.76 7.99 -16.94
N SER A 7 5.75 7.64 -17.74
CA SER A 7 4.85 6.52 -17.45
C SER A 7 5.60 5.19 -17.45
N HIS A 8 6.42 4.94 -18.46
CA HIS A 8 7.24 3.73 -18.56
C HIS A 8 8.27 3.64 -17.41
N GLN A 9 8.93 4.76 -17.09
CA GLN A 9 9.88 4.81 -15.98
C GLN A 9 9.22 4.45 -14.66
N ARG A 10 7.97 4.90 -14.42
CA ARG A 10 7.22 4.53 -13.21
C ARG A 10 6.84 3.06 -13.17
N LEU A 11 6.38 2.48 -14.28
CA LEU A 11 6.09 1.04 -14.34
C LEU A 11 7.34 0.22 -14.00
N TYR A 12 8.50 0.66 -14.50
CA TYR A 12 9.76 0.01 -14.22
C TYR A 12 10.19 0.19 -12.76
N SER A 13 10.14 1.41 -12.23
CA SER A 13 10.46 1.70 -10.83
C SER A 13 9.59 0.88 -9.88
N GLN A 14 8.32 0.70 -10.21
CA GLN A 14 7.35 -0.11 -9.47
C GLN A 14 7.45 -1.62 -9.72
N ARG A 15 8.39 -2.07 -10.58
CA ARG A 15 8.56 -3.48 -10.93
C ARG A 15 7.31 -4.16 -11.50
N LEU A 16 6.46 -3.40 -12.17
CA LEU A 16 5.36 -3.95 -12.97
C LEU A 16 5.84 -4.42 -14.34
N VAL A 17 6.97 -3.90 -14.79
CA VAL A 17 7.71 -4.37 -15.98
C VAL A 17 9.16 -4.68 -15.58
N GLY A 18 9.81 -5.53 -16.37
CA GLY A 18 11.16 -6.02 -16.09
C GLY A 18 11.17 -7.23 -15.14
N ASN A 19 12.26 -7.39 -14.40
CA ASN A 19 12.44 -8.52 -13.49
C ASN A 19 11.68 -8.30 -12.17
N GLY A 20 10.76 -9.19 -11.86
CA GLY A 20 10.06 -9.22 -10.57
C GLY A 20 10.96 -9.71 -9.43
N PHE A 21 10.48 -9.54 -8.21
CA PHE A 21 11.14 -10.02 -6.99
C PHE A 21 10.86 -11.50 -6.72
N SER A 22 11.67 -12.12 -5.88
CA SER A 22 11.54 -13.53 -5.52
C SER A 22 10.54 -13.76 -4.37
N SER A 23 10.29 -12.76 -3.53
CA SER A 23 9.44 -12.85 -2.34
C SER A 23 8.53 -11.64 -2.14
N ALA A 24 7.43 -11.84 -1.39
CA ALA A 24 6.54 -10.76 -0.97
C ALA A 24 7.26 -9.71 -0.11
N ALA A 25 8.15 -10.15 0.78
CA ALA A 25 8.93 -9.27 1.63
C ALA A 25 9.83 -8.32 0.82
N GLU A 26 10.48 -8.82 -0.24
CA GLU A 26 11.29 -7.99 -1.13
C GLU A 26 10.45 -6.94 -1.87
N VAL A 27 9.23 -7.28 -2.32
CA VAL A 27 8.31 -6.31 -2.94
C VAL A 27 7.93 -5.22 -1.95
N VAL A 28 7.51 -5.61 -0.74
CA VAL A 28 7.09 -4.65 0.30
C VAL A 28 8.27 -3.78 0.75
N ALA A 29 9.46 -4.35 0.92
CA ALA A 29 10.69 -3.60 1.23
C ALA A 29 11.03 -2.59 0.13
N HIS A 30 10.92 -2.99 -1.14
CA HIS A 30 11.20 -2.12 -2.28
C HIS A 30 10.22 -0.93 -2.34
N LEU A 31 8.94 -1.18 -2.15
CA LEU A 31 7.89 -0.14 -2.17
C LEU A 31 7.87 0.70 -0.88
N GLY A 32 8.49 0.20 0.21
CA GLY A 32 8.49 0.80 1.54
C GLY A 32 7.20 0.53 2.32
N ALA A 33 6.07 0.61 1.68
CA ALA A 33 4.75 0.21 2.20
C ALA A 33 3.81 -0.09 1.03
N VAL A 34 2.82 -0.96 1.26
CA VAL A 34 1.77 -1.26 0.28
C VAL A 34 0.41 -1.06 0.93
N GLN A 35 -0.39 -0.15 0.39
CA GLN A 35 -1.72 0.09 0.94
C GLN A 35 -2.57 -1.17 0.87
N SER A 36 -3.05 -1.65 2.03
CA SER A 36 -3.73 -2.93 2.18
C SER A 36 -5.15 -2.80 2.75
N GLN A 37 -5.83 -1.68 2.44
CA GLN A 37 -7.22 -1.48 2.82
C GLN A 37 -8.13 -2.56 2.21
N ASP A 38 -7.92 -2.90 0.94
CA ASP A 38 -8.40 -4.11 0.32
C ASP A 38 -7.30 -5.19 0.41
N TYR A 39 -7.39 -6.08 1.40
CA TYR A 39 -6.39 -7.12 1.65
C TYR A 39 -6.12 -8.00 0.43
N HIS A 40 -7.17 -8.45 -0.26
CA HIS A 40 -7.03 -9.29 -1.45
C HIS A 40 -6.44 -8.52 -2.63
N GLY A 41 -6.81 -7.25 -2.79
CA GLY A 41 -6.21 -6.37 -3.78
C GLY A 41 -4.73 -6.12 -3.50
N ALA A 42 -4.36 -5.88 -2.25
CA ALA A 42 -2.96 -5.69 -1.87
C ALA A 42 -2.10 -6.94 -2.11
N LYS A 43 -2.62 -8.14 -1.86
CA LYS A 43 -1.92 -9.39 -2.25
C LYS A 43 -1.68 -9.44 -3.75
N TRP A 44 -2.68 -9.07 -4.56
CA TRP A 44 -2.52 -9.02 -6.01
C TRP A 44 -1.52 -7.93 -6.43
N ALA A 45 -1.55 -6.74 -5.82
CA ALA A 45 -0.55 -5.70 -6.06
C ALA A 45 0.88 -6.20 -5.82
N VAL A 46 1.11 -6.89 -4.70
CA VAL A 46 2.40 -7.52 -4.40
C VAL A 46 2.71 -8.63 -5.41
N GLY A 47 1.75 -9.52 -5.69
CA GLY A 47 1.94 -10.66 -6.59
C GLY A 47 2.32 -10.28 -8.01
N GLN A 48 1.80 -9.18 -8.55
CA GLN A 48 2.16 -8.67 -9.88
C GLN A 48 3.63 -8.23 -10.00
N ARG A 49 4.29 -7.97 -8.88
CA ARG A 49 5.69 -7.53 -8.78
C ARG A 49 6.66 -8.66 -8.46
N MET A 50 6.15 -9.90 -8.39
CA MET A 50 6.93 -11.11 -8.13
C MET A 50 7.17 -11.90 -9.43
N GLN A 51 8.28 -12.62 -9.49
CA GLN A 51 8.59 -13.53 -10.60
C GLN A 51 7.57 -14.67 -10.71
N SER A 52 7.10 -15.15 -9.57
CA SER A 52 6.06 -16.16 -9.44
C SER A 52 5.30 -15.92 -8.16
N ALA A 53 3.99 -15.83 -8.23
CA ALA A 53 3.17 -15.58 -7.07
C ALA A 53 1.88 -16.43 -7.09
N ALA A 54 1.45 -16.85 -5.91
CA ALA A 54 0.15 -17.46 -5.68
C ALA A 54 -0.51 -16.79 -4.46
N ASP A 55 -1.82 -16.64 -4.50
CA ASP A 55 -2.61 -16.01 -3.43
C ASP A 55 -2.36 -16.68 -2.06
N ALA A 56 -2.29 -18.02 -2.04
CA ALA A 56 -1.96 -18.78 -0.83
C ALA A 56 -0.51 -18.57 -0.35
N GLY A 57 0.44 -18.30 -1.25
CA GLY A 57 1.82 -17.99 -0.91
C GLY A 57 1.93 -16.65 -0.17
N LEU A 58 1.13 -15.66 -0.57
CA LEU A 58 1.05 -14.37 0.12
C LEU A 58 0.42 -14.53 1.52
N ASP A 59 -0.62 -15.37 1.67
CA ASP A 59 -1.17 -15.70 2.99
C ASP A 59 -0.15 -16.44 3.87
N ALA A 60 0.67 -17.32 3.30
CA ALA A 60 1.75 -17.98 4.02
C ALA A 60 2.81 -16.98 4.51
N ALA A 61 3.30 -16.08 3.66
CA ALA A 61 4.24 -15.01 4.03
C ALA A 61 3.67 -14.09 5.12
N PHE A 62 2.40 -13.72 5.01
CA PHE A 62 1.69 -12.94 6.02
C PHE A 62 1.59 -13.68 7.36
N ASN A 63 1.20 -14.95 7.35
CA ASN A 63 1.09 -15.77 8.56
C ASN A 63 2.46 -15.99 9.22
N ALA A 64 3.50 -16.19 8.44
CA ALA A 64 4.87 -16.33 8.93
C ALA A 64 5.45 -15.01 9.50
N GLY A 65 4.83 -13.84 9.19
CA GLY A 65 5.33 -12.53 9.62
C GLY A 65 6.42 -11.98 8.73
N GLU A 66 6.60 -12.51 7.53
CA GLU A 66 7.53 -11.95 6.53
C GLU A 66 7.05 -10.59 6.04
N ILE A 67 5.73 -10.39 6.02
CA ILE A 67 5.06 -9.10 5.87
C ILE A 67 4.04 -8.92 6.99
N LEU A 68 3.92 -7.70 7.50
CA LEU A 68 3.01 -7.33 8.59
C LEU A 68 2.01 -6.30 8.09
N ARG A 69 0.82 -6.28 8.67
CA ARG A 69 -0.21 -5.30 8.35
C ARG A 69 -0.54 -4.45 9.56
N THR A 70 -0.52 -3.14 9.38
CA THR A 70 -0.79 -2.15 10.44
C THR A 70 -1.33 -0.86 9.84
N HIS A 71 -1.91 0.01 10.67
CA HIS A 71 -2.14 1.40 10.27
C HIS A 71 -0.82 2.15 10.31
N ALA A 72 -0.43 2.75 9.19
CA ALA A 72 0.82 3.51 9.07
C ALA A 72 0.68 4.61 8.01
N LEU A 73 1.63 5.53 7.93
CA LEU A 73 1.72 6.66 7.00
C LEU A 73 0.50 7.60 7.11
N ARG A 74 -0.65 7.13 6.69
CA ARG A 74 -1.98 7.72 6.79
C ARG A 74 -2.85 6.81 7.68
N PRO A 75 -4.04 7.22 8.14
CA PRO A 75 -4.92 6.34 8.93
C PRO A 75 -5.56 5.23 8.08
N THR A 76 -4.75 4.51 7.32
CA THR A 76 -5.13 3.38 6.45
C THR A 76 -4.21 2.18 6.68
N TRP A 77 -4.70 1.00 6.37
CA TRP A 77 -3.94 -0.24 6.48
C TRP A 77 -2.84 -0.32 5.42
N HIS A 78 -1.62 -0.72 5.85
CA HIS A 78 -0.48 -0.97 4.95
C HIS A 78 0.21 -2.29 5.29
N PHE A 79 0.76 -2.96 4.27
CA PHE A 79 1.79 -3.97 4.47
C PHE A 79 3.14 -3.27 4.65
N LEU A 80 3.90 -3.75 5.62
CA LEU A 80 5.26 -3.32 5.95
C LEU A 80 6.12 -4.56 6.22
N THR A 81 7.43 -4.42 6.08
CA THR A 81 8.34 -5.47 6.54
C THR A 81 8.57 -5.36 8.05
N PRO A 82 8.93 -6.47 8.74
CA PRO A 82 9.33 -6.42 10.15
C PRO A 82 10.52 -5.48 10.41
N ALA A 83 11.39 -5.31 9.43
CA ALA A 83 12.57 -4.43 9.54
C ALA A 83 12.22 -2.94 9.47
N ASP A 84 11.10 -2.58 8.82
CA ASP A 84 10.75 -1.19 8.55
C ASP A 84 9.60 -0.68 9.41
N ILE A 85 8.75 -1.56 9.93
CA ILE A 85 7.52 -1.19 10.62
C ILE A 85 7.75 -0.21 11.77
N ARG A 86 8.80 -0.40 12.59
CA ARG A 86 9.03 0.40 13.78
C ARG A 86 9.45 1.82 13.45
N TRP A 87 10.46 2.00 12.61
CA TRP A 87 10.95 3.34 12.29
C TRP A 87 9.93 4.13 11.42
N ILE A 88 9.15 3.44 10.58
CA ILE A 88 8.07 4.09 9.82
C ILE A 88 6.95 4.56 10.76
N LEU A 89 6.54 3.73 11.73
CA LEU A 89 5.56 4.14 12.73
C LEU A 89 6.08 5.29 13.59
N GLU A 90 7.32 5.23 14.08
CA GLU A 90 7.93 6.31 14.86
C GLU A 90 7.92 7.65 14.08
N LEU A 91 8.22 7.60 12.79
CA LEU A 91 8.22 8.78 11.93
C LEU A 91 6.81 9.34 11.68
N THR A 92 5.81 8.46 11.43
CA THR A 92 4.51 8.85 10.85
C THR A 92 3.36 8.86 11.84
N ALA A 93 3.40 8.07 12.91
CA ALA A 93 2.32 7.96 13.89
C ALA A 93 1.94 9.29 14.56
N PRO A 94 2.88 10.21 14.90
CA PRO A 94 2.50 11.49 15.50
C PRO A 94 1.54 12.30 14.62
N ARG A 95 1.72 12.23 13.29
CA ARG A 95 0.82 12.90 12.34
C ARG A 95 -0.54 12.23 12.25
N VAL A 96 -0.58 10.89 12.28
CA VAL A 96 -1.83 10.14 12.28
C VAL A 96 -2.63 10.40 13.55
N HIS A 97 -2.00 10.42 14.73
CA HIS A 97 -2.66 10.78 15.98
C HIS A 97 -3.26 12.19 15.95
N GLN A 98 -2.54 13.16 15.37
CA GLN A 98 -3.04 14.51 15.18
C GLN A 98 -4.33 14.53 14.33
N LEU A 99 -4.35 13.76 13.22
CA LEU A 99 -5.52 13.64 12.34
C LEU A 99 -6.69 12.94 13.05
N ASN A 100 -6.40 11.94 13.88
CA ASN A 100 -7.39 11.19 14.64
C ASN A 100 -7.93 11.92 15.88
N GLY A 101 -7.36 13.05 16.28
CA GLY A 101 -7.69 13.74 17.52
C GLY A 101 -9.18 14.12 17.67
N LEU A 102 -9.87 14.43 16.57
CA LEU A 102 -11.33 14.65 16.61
C LEU A 102 -12.06 13.35 16.95
N MET A 103 -11.67 12.25 16.32
CA MET A 103 -12.32 10.96 16.52
C MET A 103 -12.06 10.39 17.91
N TYR A 104 -10.87 10.58 18.47
CA TYR A 104 -10.59 10.20 19.86
C TYR A 104 -11.56 10.90 20.82
N ARG A 105 -11.81 12.21 20.64
CA ARG A 105 -12.79 12.94 21.44
C ARG A 105 -14.22 12.46 21.21
N GLN A 106 -14.64 12.22 19.97
CA GLN A 106 -15.99 11.77 19.64
C GLN A 106 -16.28 10.35 20.13
N THR A 107 -15.25 9.53 20.26
CA THR A 107 -15.35 8.15 20.77
C THR A 107 -14.96 8.05 22.24
N GLU A 108 -14.79 9.18 22.94
CA GLU A 108 -14.47 9.24 24.38
C GLU A 108 -13.23 8.39 24.76
N LEU A 109 -12.20 8.44 23.92
CA LEU A 109 -10.92 7.77 24.12
C LEU A 109 -9.92 8.76 24.73
N ASP A 110 -9.93 8.86 26.03
CA ASP A 110 -8.92 9.60 26.79
C ASP A 110 -7.67 8.74 27.06
N GLN A 111 -6.64 9.35 27.61
CA GLN A 111 -5.38 8.67 27.89
C GLN A 111 -5.53 7.51 28.87
N GLU A 112 -6.40 7.64 29.89
CA GLU A 112 -6.63 6.59 30.89
C GLU A 112 -7.29 5.38 30.24
N THR A 113 -8.34 5.59 29.46
CA THR A 113 -9.04 4.53 28.69
C THR A 113 -8.09 3.81 27.75
N LEU A 114 -7.27 4.55 26.99
CA LEU A 114 -6.30 3.98 26.07
C LEU A 114 -5.21 3.18 26.79
N ALA A 115 -4.66 3.72 27.91
CA ALA A 115 -3.67 3.00 28.71
C ALA A 115 -4.23 1.72 29.33
N ASN A 116 -5.49 1.75 29.78
CA ASN A 116 -6.18 0.57 30.29
C ASN A 116 -6.38 -0.48 29.18
N ALA A 117 -6.84 -0.03 27.99
CA ALA A 117 -6.99 -0.93 26.85
C ALA A 117 -5.66 -1.57 26.43
N HIS A 118 -4.56 -0.81 26.40
CA HIS A 118 -3.23 -1.33 26.09
C HIS A 118 -2.78 -2.42 27.08
N ARG A 119 -3.02 -2.24 28.37
CA ARG A 119 -2.70 -3.26 29.39
C ARG A 119 -3.48 -4.56 29.17
N VAL A 120 -4.75 -4.45 28.77
CA VAL A 120 -5.56 -5.64 28.42
C VAL A 120 -5.00 -6.31 27.18
N LEU A 121 -4.71 -5.53 26.10
CA LEU A 121 -4.14 -6.07 24.86
C LEU A 121 -2.81 -6.78 25.13
N GLU A 122 -1.91 -6.15 25.88
CA GLU A 122 -0.63 -6.74 26.24
C GLU A 122 -0.79 -8.05 27.02
N ARG A 123 -1.71 -8.13 27.97
CA ARG A 123 -2.00 -9.32 28.73
C ARG A 123 -2.54 -10.46 27.87
N GLU A 124 -3.51 -10.14 27.02
CA GLU A 124 -4.25 -11.14 26.24
C GLU A 124 -3.48 -11.67 25.02
N LEU A 125 -2.54 -10.88 24.51
CA LEU A 125 -1.78 -11.20 23.29
C LEU A 125 -0.38 -11.78 23.57
N ARG A 126 0.01 -11.96 24.85
CA ARG A 126 1.32 -12.52 25.22
C ARG A 126 1.49 -13.96 24.75
N ASP A 127 2.76 -14.38 24.69
CA ASP A 127 3.19 -15.76 24.46
C ASP A 127 2.73 -16.31 23.09
N GLY A 128 2.80 -15.47 22.07
CA GLY A 128 2.42 -15.81 20.69
C GLY A 128 0.92 -15.90 20.47
N ASN A 129 0.11 -15.41 21.41
CA ASN A 129 -1.33 -15.44 21.25
C ASN A 129 -1.78 -14.41 20.20
N ALA A 130 -2.76 -14.81 19.37
CA ALA A 130 -3.33 -13.95 18.33
C ALA A 130 -4.85 -13.98 18.41
N LEU A 131 -5.46 -12.81 18.56
CA LEU A 131 -6.89 -12.65 18.75
C LEU A 131 -7.55 -11.92 17.60
N THR A 132 -8.73 -12.37 17.20
CA THR A 132 -9.59 -11.66 16.27
C THR A 132 -10.15 -10.39 16.90
N ARG A 133 -10.60 -9.45 16.06
CA ARG A 133 -11.26 -8.22 16.53
C ARG A 133 -12.42 -8.50 17.51
N ALA A 134 -13.19 -9.57 17.26
CA ALA A 134 -14.31 -9.95 18.12
C ALA A 134 -13.84 -10.49 19.49
N GLU A 135 -12.78 -11.29 19.51
CA GLU A 135 -12.17 -11.81 20.76
C GLU A 135 -11.58 -10.65 21.58
N ILE A 136 -10.88 -9.70 20.95
CA ILE A 136 -10.37 -8.48 21.61
C ILE A 136 -11.51 -7.65 22.20
N GLY A 137 -12.60 -7.42 21.44
CA GLY A 137 -13.74 -6.67 21.94
C GLY A 137 -14.35 -7.32 23.22
N LYS A 138 -14.40 -8.64 23.28
CA LYS A 138 -14.85 -9.37 24.47
C LYS A 138 -13.88 -9.22 25.64
N ALA A 139 -12.57 -9.32 25.39
CA ALA A 139 -11.55 -9.17 26.43
C ALA A 139 -11.63 -7.76 27.06
N LEU A 140 -11.68 -6.72 26.23
CA LEU A 140 -11.83 -5.33 26.69
C LEU A 140 -13.12 -5.13 27.50
N ALA A 141 -14.24 -5.67 27.02
CA ALA A 141 -15.52 -5.58 27.74
C ALA A 141 -15.49 -6.28 29.10
N SER A 142 -14.76 -7.41 29.23
CA SER A 142 -14.59 -8.14 30.50
C SER A 142 -13.80 -7.33 31.53
N ASP A 143 -12.94 -6.40 31.09
CA ASP A 143 -12.23 -5.44 31.93
C ASP A 143 -12.97 -4.08 32.08
N GLY A 144 -14.27 -4.03 31.69
CA GLY A 144 -15.12 -2.86 31.85
C GLY A 144 -14.87 -1.74 30.81
N ILE A 145 -14.12 -2.04 29.74
CA ILE A 145 -13.85 -1.08 28.67
C ILE A 145 -14.86 -1.31 27.53
N GLU A 146 -15.75 -0.34 27.31
CA GLU A 146 -16.65 -0.39 26.15
C GLU A 146 -15.83 -0.29 24.85
N ALA A 147 -15.88 -1.35 24.05
CA ALA A 147 -15.11 -1.52 22.84
C ALA A 147 -15.93 -2.21 21.74
N SER A 148 -16.73 -1.41 21.04
CA SER A 148 -17.55 -1.88 19.92
C SER A 148 -17.45 -0.95 18.71
N GLY A 149 -17.86 -1.41 17.54
CA GLY A 149 -17.97 -0.60 16.34
C GLY A 149 -16.71 0.24 16.03
N ILE A 150 -16.92 1.54 15.85
CA ILE A 150 -15.85 2.49 15.50
C ILE A 150 -14.90 2.75 16.68
N ARG A 151 -15.39 2.72 17.92
CA ARG A 151 -14.58 2.92 19.12
C ARG A 151 -13.50 1.86 19.24
N LEU A 152 -13.85 0.57 19.08
CA LEU A 152 -12.87 -0.51 19.02
C LEU A 152 -11.86 -0.31 17.87
N GLY A 153 -12.32 0.22 16.71
CA GLY A 153 -11.44 0.55 15.60
C GLY A 153 -10.35 1.54 15.99
N TYR A 154 -10.69 2.60 16.72
CA TYR A 154 -9.73 3.60 17.15
C TYR A 154 -8.84 3.15 18.31
N ILE A 155 -9.33 2.29 19.23
CA ILE A 155 -8.50 1.64 20.24
C ILE A 155 -7.41 0.80 19.56
N MET A 156 -7.79 -0.04 18.59
CA MET A 156 -6.82 -0.89 17.89
C MET A 156 -5.84 -0.07 17.04
N MET A 157 -6.33 0.93 16.30
CA MET A 157 -5.46 1.83 15.52
C MET A 157 -4.48 2.57 16.46
N HIS A 158 -4.91 3.03 17.62
CA HIS A 158 -4.03 3.66 18.60
C HIS A 158 -2.95 2.67 19.07
N ALA A 159 -3.32 1.44 19.42
CA ALA A 159 -2.36 0.42 19.84
C ALA A 159 -1.34 0.05 18.74
N GLU A 160 -1.76 0.08 17.47
CA GLU A 160 -0.87 -0.13 16.32
C GLU A 160 0.11 1.04 16.15
N LEU A 161 -0.37 2.27 16.22
CA LEU A 161 0.44 3.48 16.09
C LEU A 161 1.46 3.62 17.23
N GLU A 162 1.10 3.17 18.44
CA GLU A 162 1.99 3.09 19.61
C GLU A 162 2.90 1.86 19.60
N GLN A 163 2.96 1.13 18.48
CA GLN A 163 3.83 -0.04 18.30
C GLN A 163 3.58 -1.19 19.29
N LEU A 164 2.38 -1.26 19.89
CA LEU A 164 2.03 -2.35 20.80
C LEU A 164 1.61 -3.60 20.02
N VAL A 165 0.79 -3.42 18.97
CA VAL A 165 0.22 -4.52 18.19
C VAL A 165 0.42 -4.33 16.70
N CYS A 166 0.38 -5.43 15.97
CA CYS A 166 0.25 -5.47 14.52
C CYS A 166 -0.63 -6.66 14.12
N SER A 167 -0.72 -6.98 12.83
CA SER A 167 -1.38 -8.20 12.37
C SER A 167 -0.74 -9.45 12.95
N GLY A 168 -1.57 -10.35 13.46
CA GLY A 168 -1.21 -11.75 13.72
C GLY A 168 -1.48 -12.65 12.51
N PRO A 169 -1.20 -13.96 12.61
CA PRO A 169 -1.57 -14.95 11.60
C PRO A 169 -3.09 -14.99 11.39
N LEU A 170 -3.53 -15.32 10.19
CA LEU A 170 -4.96 -15.50 9.91
C LEU A 170 -5.54 -16.68 10.69
N LYS A 171 -6.72 -16.50 11.28
CA LYS A 171 -7.51 -17.56 11.91
C LYS A 171 -8.64 -17.96 10.95
N GLY A 172 -8.38 -18.93 10.08
CA GLY A 172 -9.22 -19.19 8.92
C GLY A 172 -9.16 -18.02 7.93
N LYS A 173 -10.29 -17.33 7.75
CA LYS A 173 -10.38 -16.10 6.91
C LYS A 173 -10.38 -14.80 7.73
N GLN A 174 -10.25 -14.90 9.04
CA GLN A 174 -10.32 -13.75 9.93
C GLN A 174 -8.92 -13.20 10.23
N HIS A 175 -8.79 -11.88 10.15
CA HIS A 175 -7.60 -11.19 10.63
C HIS A 175 -7.52 -11.26 12.15
N THR A 176 -6.31 -11.42 12.65
CA THR A 176 -6.00 -11.33 14.07
C THR A 176 -5.00 -10.22 14.34
N TYR A 177 -4.84 -9.90 15.61
CA TYR A 177 -3.80 -9.01 16.13
C TYR A 177 -2.87 -9.82 17.03
N ALA A 178 -1.60 -9.46 17.04
CA ALA A 178 -0.55 -10.01 17.88
C ALA A 178 0.34 -8.88 18.42
N LEU A 179 1.14 -9.14 19.44
CA LEU A 179 2.12 -8.18 19.92
C LEU A 179 3.19 -7.91 18.84
N LEU A 180 3.51 -6.65 18.62
CA LEU A 180 4.53 -6.27 17.64
C LEU A 180 5.92 -6.82 18.03
N ASP A 181 6.23 -6.86 19.33
CA ASP A 181 7.50 -7.37 19.84
C ASP A 181 7.72 -8.86 19.54
N GLU A 182 6.65 -9.61 19.33
CA GLU A 182 6.71 -11.04 18.98
C GLU A 182 6.74 -11.29 17.47
N ARG A 183 6.44 -10.25 16.66
CA ARG A 183 6.36 -10.34 15.19
C ARG A 183 7.48 -9.59 14.47
N ALA A 184 8.05 -8.58 15.10
CA ALA A 184 9.12 -7.77 14.54
C ALA A 184 10.23 -7.57 15.58
N PRO A 185 11.51 -7.70 15.19
CA PRO A 185 12.61 -7.50 16.11
C PRO A 185 12.64 -6.06 16.64
N ALA A 186 13.10 -5.90 17.87
CA ALA A 186 13.46 -4.59 18.38
C ALA A 186 14.60 -4.00 17.54
N VAL A 187 14.50 -2.73 17.21
CA VAL A 187 15.50 -2.00 16.44
C VAL A 187 15.96 -0.78 17.22
N THR A 188 17.20 -0.36 17.02
CA THR A 188 17.66 0.92 17.56
C THR A 188 16.92 2.06 16.86
N PRO A 189 16.31 2.99 17.59
CA PRO A 189 15.70 4.17 16.99
C PRO A 189 16.72 4.95 16.15
N ILE A 190 16.26 5.45 15.00
CA ILE A 190 17.09 6.27 14.12
C ILE A 190 16.66 7.75 14.23
N PRO A 191 17.59 8.71 14.06
CA PRO A 191 17.25 10.12 14.06
C PRO A 191 16.16 10.45 13.03
N ARG A 192 15.27 11.38 13.37
CA ARG A 192 14.16 11.76 12.47
C ARG A 192 14.63 12.18 11.08
N GLU A 193 15.74 12.90 10.97
CA GLU A 193 16.29 13.32 9.67
C GLU A 193 16.75 12.12 8.84
N GLU A 194 17.39 11.14 9.46
CA GLU A 194 17.76 9.87 8.81
C GLU A 194 16.52 9.11 8.35
N ALA A 195 15.48 9.02 9.18
CA ALA A 195 14.21 8.39 8.83
C ALA A 195 13.52 9.10 7.64
N LEU A 196 13.53 10.44 7.59
CA LEU A 196 13.01 11.22 6.46
C LEU A 196 13.78 10.94 5.17
N GLY A 197 15.11 10.96 5.22
CA GLY A 197 15.97 10.66 4.07
C GLY A 197 15.77 9.22 3.58
N ARG A 198 15.68 8.25 4.51
CA ARG A 198 15.44 6.84 4.21
C ARG A 198 14.08 6.63 3.55
N LEU A 199 13.01 7.23 4.10
CA LEU A 199 11.67 7.12 3.53
C LEU A 199 11.58 7.75 2.13
N ALA A 200 12.18 8.92 1.95
CA ALA A 200 12.22 9.60 0.66
C ALA A 200 13.03 8.80 -0.38
N THR A 201 14.19 8.27 0.01
CA THR A 201 15.00 7.41 -0.86
C THR A 201 14.20 6.19 -1.32
N THR A 202 13.55 5.48 -0.40
CA THR A 202 12.71 4.32 -0.72
C THR A 202 11.57 4.70 -1.66
N TYR A 203 10.85 5.79 -1.35
CA TYR A 203 9.74 6.25 -2.17
C TYR A 203 10.18 6.63 -3.58
N PHE A 204 11.19 7.48 -3.75
CA PHE A 204 11.60 7.94 -5.07
C PHE A 204 12.27 6.85 -5.92
N ARG A 205 12.92 5.87 -5.30
CA ARG A 205 13.44 4.68 -6.01
C ARG A 205 12.34 3.79 -6.55
N SER A 206 11.26 3.64 -5.82
CA SER A 206 10.18 2.71 -6.17
C SER A 206 9.00 3.38 -6.88
N HIS A 207 8.77 4.68 -6.67
CA HIS A 207 7.63 5.42 -7.22
C HIS A 207 8.03 6.52 -8.20
N GLY A 208 9.33 6.77 -8.35
CA GLY A 208 9.82 7.80 -9.26
C GLY A 208 9.63 7.48 -10.75
N PRO A 209 9.60 8.51 -11.59
CA PRO A 209 9.69 9.94 -11.28
C PRO A 209 8.51 10.45 -10.45
N ALA A 210 8.81 11.17 -9.38
CA ALA A 210 7.80 11.68 -8.44
C ALA A 210 8.27 12.99 -7.79
N THR A 211 7.32 13.75 -7.22
CA THR A 211 7.59 15.04 -6.59
C THR A 211 7.52 14.94 -5.05
N ALA A 212 7.99 15.97 -4.35
CA ALA A 212 7.81 16.07 -2.91
C ALA A 212 6.32 16.13 -2.50
N TYR A 213 5.43 16.60 -3.36
CA TYR A 213 3.99 16.57 -3.11
C TYR A 213 3.43 15.15 -3.13
N ASP A 214 3.95 14.29 -4.03
CA ASP A 214 3.59 12.87 -4.08
C ASP A 214 4.05 12.16 -2.82
N LEU A 215 5.30 12.37 -2.39
CA LEU A 215 5.82 11.83 -1.14
C LEU A 215 5.00 12.28 0.07
N ALA A 216 4.65 13.56 0.16
CA ALA A 216 3.82 14.08 1.25
C ALA A 216 2.42 13.44 1.26
N TRP A 217 1.81 13.29 0.09
CA TRP A 217 0.50 12.65 -0.05
C TRP A 217 0.55 11.16 0.32
N TRP A 218 1.55 10.43 -0.17
CA TRP A 218 1.72 9.01 0.11
C TRP A 218 2.03 8.73 1.58
N SER A 219 2.99 9.46 2.15
CA SER A 219 3.46 9.24 3.52
C SER A 219 2.57 9.85 4.60
N GLY A 220 1.64 10.77 4.24
CA GLY A 220 0.88 11.57 5.20
C GLY A 220 1.71 12.62 5.94
N LEU A 221 3.00 12.75 5.64
CA LEU A 221 3.86 13.78 6.22
C LEU A 221 3.52 15.18 5.70
N THR A 222 4.06 16.20 6.35
CA THR A 222 3.93 17.57 5.84
C THR A 222 4.77 17.76 4.58
N ILE A 223 4.38 18.72 3.73
CA ILE A 223 5.20 19.07 2.55
C ILE A 223 6.60 19.57 2.95
N LYS A 224 6.74 20.16 4.12
CA LYS A 224 8.04 20.57 4.67
C LYS A 224 8.92 19.35 4.95
N ASP A 225 8.38 18.33 5.64
CA ASP A 225 9.09 17.09 5.92
C ASP A 225 9.44 16.34 4.62
N ALA A 226 8.51 16.29 3.67
CA ALA A 226 8.73 15.63 2.38
C ALA A 226 9.84 16.30 1.56
N ARG A 227 9.89 17.63 1.54
CA ARG A 227 11.00 18.38 0.90
C ARG A 227 12.33 18.13 1.61
N GLN A 228 12.35 18.18 2.94
CA GLN A 228 13.54 17.86 3.72
C GLN A 228 14.01 16.44 3.43
N GLY A 229 13.10 15.47 3.42
CA GLY A 229 13.43 14.08 3.08
C GLY A 229 14.00 13.94 1.67
N ALA A 230 13.44 14.62 0.68
CA ALA A 230 13.92 14.61 -0.70
C ALA A 230 15.36 15.15 -0.82
N GLU A 231 15.71 16.22 -0.09
CA GLU A 231 17.06 16.78 -0.07
C GLU A 231 18.06 15.88 0.70
N LEU A 232 17.60 15.09 1.66
CA LEU A 232 18.41 14.13 2.42
C LEU A 232 18.53 12.76 1.72
N ALA A 233 17.73 12.52 0.70
CA ALA A 233 17.70 11.24 0.00
C ALA A 233 19.00 11.00 -0.79
N ALA A 234 19.47 9.75 -0.79
CA ALA A 234 20.73 9.38 -1.42
C ALA A 234 20.53 8.58 -2.71
N GLY A 235 21.43 8.78 -3.70
CA GLY A 235 21.46 8.01 -4.94
C GLY A 235 20.25 8.26 -5.84
N LEU A 236 19.73 9.49 -5.82
CA LEU A 236 18.64 9.95 -6.68
C LEU A 236 19.14 10.98 -7.68
N GLU A 237 18.52 10.99 -8.83
CA GLU A 237 18.59 12.07 -9.80
C GLU A 237 17.36 12.99 -9.68
N LYS A 238 17.53 14.22 -10.14
CA LYS A 238 16.49 15.24 -10.13
C LYS A 238 16.42 15.94 -11.49
N VAL A 239 15.20 16.10 -11.97
CA VAL A 239 14.92 16.88 -13.19
C VAL A 239 13.85 17.93 -12.90
N ASP A 240 14.05 19.15 -13.37
CA ASP A 240 13.01 20.17 -13.36
C ASP A 240 12.12 19.99 -14.58
N VAL A 241 10.81 19.93 -14.35
CA VAL A 241 9.79 19.95 -15.41
C VAL A 241 8.74 20.99 -15.02
N ASP A 242 8.62 22.04 -15.83
CA ASP A 242 7.68 23.15 -15.63
C ASP A 242 7.81 23.83 -14.24
N GLY A 243 9.05 23.98 -13.74
CA GLY A 243 9.34 24.59 -12.43
C GLY A 243 9.05 23.68 -11.24
N MET A 244 8.91 22.38 -11.46
CA MET A 244 8.72 21.37 -10.42
C MET A 244 9.83 20.33 -10.46
N ASP A 245 10.46 20.09 -9.30
CA ASP A 245 11.47 19.07 -9.15
C ASP A 245 10.85 17.67 -9.10
N TRP A 246 11.36 16.78 -9.93
CA TRP A 246 11.00 15.36 -9.98
C TRP A 246 12.23 14.51 -9.66
N TRP A 247 12.09 13.59 -8.70
CA TRP A 247 13.16 12.69 -8.24
C TRP A 247 12.91 11.27 -8.74
N PHE A 248 13.98 10.57 -9.07
CA PHE A 248 13.97 9.16 -9.49
C PHE A 248 15.35 8.52 -9.23
N SER A 249 15.44 7.20 -9.29
CA SER A 249 16.72 6.49 -9.17
C SER A 249 17.43 6.47 -10.51
N ALA A 250 18.72 6.82 -10.52
CA ALA A 250 19.60 6.68 -11.67
C ALA A 250 19.74 5.22 -12.17
N ASP A 251 19.60 4.26 -11.24
CA ASP A 251 19.72 2.83 -11.56
C ASP A 251 18.51 2.28 -12.33
N THR A 252 17.47 3.08 -12.48
CA THR A 252 16.27 2.71 -13.22
C THR A 252 16.45 2.98 -14.72
N VAL A 253 17.25 2.16 -15.38
CA VAL A 253 17.31 2.17 -16.85
C VAL A 253 16.08 1.45 -17.38
N ALA A 254 15.25 2.16 -18.14
CA ALA A 254 14.08 1.58 -18.77
C ALA A 254 14.51 0.43 -19.71
N VAL A 255 14.11 -0.78 -19.36
CA VAL A 255 14.29 -1.95 -20.23
C VAL A 255 13.25 -1.86 -21.34
N GLN A 256 13.64 -2.18 -22.58
CA GLN A 256 12.67 -2.37 -23.65
C GLN A 256 11.77 -3.56 -23.27
N VAL A 257 10.47 -3.29 -23.13
CA VAL A 257 9.43 -4.30 -22.91
C VAL A 257 8.55 -4.37 -24.15
N GLU A 258 7.95 -5.54 -24.37
CA GLU A 258 6.98 -5.70 -25.46
C GLU A 258 5.77 -4.75 -25.21
N SER A 259 5.43 -3.98 -26.22
CA SER A 259 4.28 -3.08 -26.21
C SER A 259 3.07 -3.76 -26.87
N PRO A 260 1.84 -3.56 -26.37
CA PRO A 260 1.53 -2.75 -25.19
C PRO A 260 1.70 -3.52 -23.87
N THR A 261 2.23 -2.84 -22.84
CA THR A 261 2.20 -3.35 -21.47
C THR A 261 0.80 -3.16 -20.90
N VAL A 262 0.18 -4.24 -20.41
CA VAL A 262 -1.19 -4.21 -19.88
C VAL A 262 -1.23 -4.80 -18.47
N HIS A 263 -1.82 -4.04 -17.53
CA HIS A 263 -1.99 -4.44 -16.15
C HIS A 263 -3.43 -4.25 -15.66
N LEU A 264 -3.95 -5.25 -14.94
CA LEU A 264 -5.18 -5.17 -14.18
C LEU A 264 -4.82 -4.90 -12.70
N LEU A 265 -4.71 -3.62 -12.36
CA LEU A 265 -4.29 -3.19 -11.02
C LEU A 265 -5.48 -3.13 -10.06
N PRO A 266 -5.29 -3.46 -8.75
CA PRO A 266 -6.33 -3.24 -7.76
C PRO A 266 -6.51 -1.74 -7.47
N ASN A 267 -7.66 -1.39 -6.88
CA ASN A 267 -7.83 -0.08 -6.29
C ASN A 267 -6.78 0.13 -5.19
N TYR A 268 -6.23 1.20 -4.93
CA TYR A 268 -5.12 1.47 -4.00
C TYR A 268 -3.76 0.89 -4.42
N ASP A 269 -3.58 0.48 -5.69
CA ASP A 269 -2.24 0.11 -6.15
C ASP A 269 -1.26 1.29 -6.06
N GLU A 270 -0.01 1.00 -5.73
CA GLU A 270 1.01 2.02 -5.49
C GLU A 270 1.33 2.89 -6.72
N VAL A 271 1.00 2.46 -7.94
CA VAL A 271 1.07 3.28 -9.16
C VAL A 271 0.27 4.57 -9.04
N PHE A 272 -0.88 4.52 -8.33
CA PHE A 272 -1.76 5.67 -8.15
C PHE A 272 -1.53 6.41 -6.83
N SER A 273 -0.56 5.98 -6.03
CA SER A 273 -0.22 6.61 -4.74
C SER A 273 0.57 7.92 -4.95
N ARG A 274 -0.11 8.96 -5.48
CA ARG A 274 0.46 10.28 -5.80
C ARG A 274 -0.55 11.41 -5.64
N ASP A 275 -0.07 12.64 -5.49
CA ASP A 275 -0.92 13.83 -5.51
C ASP A 275 -1.25 14.27 -6.94
N SER A 276 -2.24 13.62 -7.56
CA SER A 276 -2.64 13.89 -8.95
C SER A 276 -3.11 15.33 -9.22
N ARG A 277 -3.40 16.12 -8.17
CA ARG A 277 -3.80 17.53 -8.31
C ARG A 277 -2.62 18.46 -8.48
N ARG A 278 -1.46 18.12 -7.87
CA ARG A 278 -0.26 18.95 -7.86
C ARG A 278 0.83 18.41 -8.76
N SER A 279 0.99 17.07 -8.79
CA SER A 279 1.94 16.39 -9.67
C SER A 279 1.25 16.02 -10.98
N ARG A 280 1.14 16.95 -11.88
CA ARG A 280 0.60 16.68 -13.22
C ARG A 280 1.73 16.23 -14.13
N TYR A 281 1.60 15.02 -14.68
CA TYR A 281 2.49 14.60 -15.76
C TYR A 281 2.36 15.55 -16.97
N PRO A 282 3.45 15.79 -17.70
CA PRO A 282 3.38 16.52 -18.96
C PRO A 282 2.34 15.83 -19.86
N ALA A 283 1.31 16.60 -20.23
CA ALA A 283 0.29 16.29 -21.23
C ALA A 283 -0.26 14.85 -21.27
N ALA A 284 -1.07 14.46 -20.30
CA ALA A 284 -2.15 13.51 -20.59
C ALA A 284 -3.16 14.22 -21.52
N ASP A 285 -3.61 13.55 -22.59
CA ASP A 285 -4.55 14.12 -23.52
C ASP A 285 -5.89 14.52 -22.88
N ALA A 286 -6.70 15.33 -23.60
CA ALA A 286 -7.93 15.92 -23.05
C ALA A 286 -9.03 14.87 -22.72
N GLU A 287 -8.94 13.64 -23.25
CA GLU A 287 -9.89 12.55 -22.99
C GLU A 287 -9.61 11.85 -21.66
N SER A 288 -8.36 11.60 -21.30
CA SER A 288 -8.02 11.06 -19.98
C SER A 288 -8.35 12.04 -18.83
N LYS A 289 -8.45 13.35 -19.12
CA LYS A 289 -8.87 14.36 -18.14
C LYS A 289 -10.35 14.29 -17.75
N ARG A 290 -11.21 13.76 -18.62
CA ARG A 290 -12.66 13.64 -18.35
C ARG A 290 -13.02 12.48 -17.43
N ALA A 291 -12.23 11.43 -17.41
CA ALA A 291 -12.43 10.25 -16.59
C ALA A 291 -11.91 10.40 -15.15
N GLU A 292 -11.29 11.52 -14.85
CA GLU A 292 -10.51 11.74 -13.63
C GLU A 292 -11.28 12.38 -12.47
N SER A 293 -12.50 11.96 -12.15
CA SER A 293 -12.93 12.21 -10.79
C SER A 293 -12.12 11.31 -9.84
N ALA A 294 -11.39 11.91 -8.90
CA ALA A 294 -10.57 11.16 -7.94
C ALA A 294 -11.39 10.13 -7.13
N ALA A 295 -12.69 10.35 -6.99
CA ALA A 295 -13.63 9.46 -6.33
C ALA A 295 -13.93 8.19 -7.15
N GLU A 296 -14.03 8.29 -8.47
CA GLU A 296 -14.28 7.14 -9.34
C GLU A 296 -13.08 6.20 -9.36
N ARG A 297 -11.84 6.73 -9.35
CA ARG A 297 -10.62 5.93 -9.32
C ARG A 297 -10.45 5.12 -8.04
N LEU A 298 -10.89 5.63 -6.90
CA LEU A 298 -10.77 4.93 -5.61
C LEU A 298 -11.77 3.79 -5.45
N MET A 299 -12.84 3.77 -6.23
CA MET A 299 -13.96 2.82 -6.10
C MET A 299 -13.88 1.64 -7.06
N VAL A 300 -12.97 1.65 -8.04
CA VAL A 300 -12.80 0.60 -9.04
C VAL A 300 -11.36 0.11 -9.09
N HIS A 301 -11.16 -1.13 -9.55
CA HIS A 301 -9.84 -1.59 -9.95
C HIS A 301 -9.49 -0.98 -11.31
N HIS A 302 -8.22 -0.89 -11.66
CA HIS A 302 -7.73 -0.08 -12.77
C HIS A 302 -7.21 -0.93 -13.93
N ILE A 303 -7.65 -0.63 -15.15
CA ILE A 303 -7.02 -1.08 -16.39
C ILE A 303 -5.93 -0.05 -16.71
N VAL A 304 -4.67 -0.50 -16.77
CA VAL A 304 -3.51 0.34 -17.10
C VAL A 304 -2.85 -0.23 -18.34
N ILE A 305 -2.69 0.62 -19.36
CA ILE A 305 -2.01 0.30 -20.62
C ILE A 305 -0.92 1.35 -20.83
N GLU A 306 0.32 0.91 -21.04
CA GLU A 306 1.49 1.79 -21.21
C GLU A 306 1.66 2.80 -20.04
N GLY A 307 1.31 2.38 -18.82
CA GLY A 307 1.37 3.24 -17.62
C GLY A 307 0.23 4.26 -17.51
N GLU A 308 -0.70 4.29 -18.47
CA GLU A 308 -1.85 5.18 -18.47
C GLU A 308 -3.13 4.46 -18.04
N TRP A 309 -3.97 5.15 -17.28
CA TRP A 309 -5.28 4.63 -16.91
C TRP A 309 -6.23 4.63 -18.12
N ARG A 310 -6.80 3.46 -18.41
CA ARG A 310 -7.66 3.25 -19.58
C ARG A 310 -9.06 2.75 -19.24
N GLY A 311 -9.39 2.65 -17.95
CA GLY A 311 -10.71 2.22 -17.49
C GLY A 311 -10.68 1.49 -16.17
N GLY A 312 -11.81 0.89 -15.82
CA GLY A 312 -12.00 0.09 -14.62
C GLY A 312 -12.19 -1.39 -14.93
N TRP A 313 -11.99 -2.23 -13.91
CA TRP A 313 -12.38 -3.63 -13.94
C TRP A 313 -12.95 -4.07 -12.60
N ARG A 314 -13.72 -5.16 -12.62
CA ARG A 314 -14.30 -5.78 -11.42
C ARG A 314 -14.01 -7.27 -11.40
N ARG A 315 -13.94 -7.82 -10.21
CA ARG A 315 -13.73 -9.26 -10.00
C ARG A 315 -14.95 -9.90 -9.34
N GLN A 316 -15.31 -11.10 -9.82
CA GLN A 316 -16.29 -11.97 -9.19
C GLN A 316 -15.62 -13.30 -8.88
N ILE A 317 -15.25 -13.52 -7.61
CA ILE A 317 -14.53 -14.72 -7.20
C ILE A 317 -15.53 -15.73 -6.64
N THR A 318 -15.59 -16.90 -7.26
CA THR A 318 -16.35 -18.06 -6.78
C THR A 318 -15.41 -19.13 -6.23
N ALA A 319 -15.95 -20.21 -5.72
CA ALA A 319 -15.14 -21.36 -5.30
C ALA A 319 -14.37 -21.98 -6.47
N LYS A 320 -14.92 -21.94 -7.69
CA LYS A 320 -14.40 -22.69 -8.87
C LYS A 320 -13.77 -21.82 -9.96
N SER A 321 -14.09 -20.54 -10.03
CA SER A 321 -13.68 -19.66 -11.12
C SER A 321 -13.59 -18.21 -10.68
N VAL A 322 -12.95 -17.37 -11.48
CA VAL A 322 -13.00 -15.92 -11.36
C VAL A 322 -13.52 -15.29 -12.64
N GLY A 323 -14.50 -14.39 -12.52
CA GLY A 323 -14.95 -13.49 -13.58
C GLY A 323 -14.18 -12.17 -13.49
N VAL A 324 -13.74 -11.66 -14.61
CA VAL A 324 -13.13 -10.34 -14.78
C VAL A 324 -14.02 -9.56 -15.74
N GLU A 325 -14.78 -8.61 -15.22
CA GLU A 325 -15.58 -7.67 -15.99
C GLU A 325 -14.74 -6.42 -16.26
N ILE A 326 -14.63 -6.02 -17.53
CA ILE A 326 -13.85 -4.84 -17.95
C ILE A 326 -14.78 -3.68 -18.33
N ASP A 327 -14.38 -2.45 -18.02
CA ASP A 327 -15.10 -1.21 -18.32
C ASP A 327 -14.09 -0.16 -18.82
N PRO A 328 -13.63 -0.30 -20.10
CA PRO A 328 -12.68 0.65 -20.68
C PRO A 328 -13.37 1.96 -21.01
N VAL A 329 -12.69 3.10 -20.80
CA VAL A 329 -13.20 4.44 -21.13
C VAL A 329 -12.85 4.90 -22.54
N ILE A 330 -12.10 4.08 -23.28
CA ILE A 330 -11.68 4.31 -24.66
C ILE A 330 -11.95 3.05 -25.50
N SER A 331 -11.97 3.21 -26.82
CA SER A 331 -11.97 2.07 -27.72
C SER A 331 -10.60 1.37 -27.68
N LEU A 332 -10.60 0.08 -27.44
CA LEU A 332 -9.38 -0.73 -27.40
C LEU A 332 -9.04 -1.26 -28.78
N THR A 333 -7.76 -1.39 -29.06
CA THR A 333 -7.25 -2.15 -30.23
C THR A 333 -7.28 -3.64 -29.93
N ALA A 334 -7.27 -4.47 -30.95
CA ALA A 334 -7.21 -5.94 -30.80
C ALA A 334 -5.97 -6.41 -29.98
N THR A 335 -4.85 -5.70 -30.07
CA THR A 335 -3.64 -5.99 -29.30
C THR A 335 -3.82 -5.66 -27.83
N GLU A 336 -4.48 -4.55 -27.51
CA GLU A 336 -4.80 -4.17 -26.11
C GLU A 336 -5.82 -5.12 -25.49
N GLU A 337 -6.84 -5.55 -26.24
CA GLU A 337 -7.80 -6.58 -25.80
C GLU A 337 -7.09 -7.90 -25.48
N ALA A 338 -6.17 -8.33 -26.35
CA ALA A 338 -5.35 -9.52 -26.09
C ALA A 338 -4.46 -9.34 -24.84
N GLY A 339 -3.91 -8.15 -24.65
CA GLY A 339 -3.14 -7.80 -23.45
C GLY A 339 -3.98 -7.84 -22.16
N ILE A 340 -5.23 -7.38 -22.21
CA ILE A 340 -6.18 -7.47 -21.08
C ILE A 340 -6.50 -8.93 -20.77
N ALA A 341 -6.76 -9.75 -21.80
CA ALA A 341 -7.00 -11.18 -21.61
C ALA A 341 -5.80 -11.88 -20.94
N ALA A 342 -4.58 -11.59 -21.40
CA ALA A 342 -3.36 -12.12 -20.80
C ALA A 342 -3.16 -11.63 -19.34
N ALA A 343 -3.53 -10.38 -19.04
CA ALA A 343 -3.50 -9.85 -17.66
C ALA A 343 -4.52 -10.56 -16.76
N ALA A 344 -5.71 -10.85 -17.28
CA ALA A 344 -6.73 -11.61 -16.57
C ALA A 344 -6.28 -13.06 -16.33
N ASP A 345 -5.63 -13.71 -17.31
CA ASP A 345 -5.06 -15.05 -17.15
C ASP A 345 -4.00 -15.08 -16.03
N ARG A 346 -3.13 -14.05 -15.95
CA ARG A 346 -2.17 -13.91 -14.83
C ARG A 346 -2.89 -13.82 -13.49
N TYR A 347 -4.00 -13.07 -13.42
CA TYR A 347 -4.81 -12.98 -12.20
C TYR A 347 -5.48 -14.32 -11.85
N GLY A 348 -6.01 -15.04 -12.84
CA GLY A 348 -6.55 -16.39 -12.67
C GLY A 348 -5.49 -17.37 -12.15
N ALA A 349 -4.30 -17.36 -12.75
CA ALA A 349 -3.16 -18.18 -12.30
C ALA A 349 -2.74 -17.86 -10.86
N PHE A 350 -2.68 -16.58 -10.49
CA PHE A 350 -2.41 -16.15 -9.12
C PHE A 350 -3.43 -16.72 -8.12
N LEU A 351 -4.70 -16.73 -8.45
CA LEU A 351 -5.77 -17.31 -7.62
C LEU A 351 -5.88 -18.84 -7.71
N GLY A 352 -5.14 -19.49 -8.62
CA GLY A 352 -5.26 -20.91 -8.90
C GLY A 352 -6.63 -21.29 -9.48
N LYS A 353 -7.24 -20.43 -10.29
CA LYS A 353 -8.60 -20.56 -10.80
C LYS A 353 -8.69 -20.24 -12.29
N PRO A 354 -9.55 -20.94 -13.06
CA PRO A 354 -9.88 -20.51 -14.42
C PRO A 354 -10.54 -19.12 -14.38
N VAL A 355 -10.20 -18.30 -15.37
CA VAL A 355 -10.72 -16.94 -15.53
C VAL A 355 -11.65 -16.85 -16.75
N ALA A 356 -12.67 -16.00 -16.66
CA ALA A 356 -13.50 -15.56 -17.78
C ALA A 356 -13.51 -14.02 -17.80
N VAL A 357 -13.23 -13.44 -18.96
CA VAL A 357 -13.29 -11.99 -19.19
C VAL A 357 -14.61 -11.65 -19.89
N THR A 358 -15.31 -10.61 -19.40
CA THR A 358 -16.61 -10.15 -19.95
C THR A 358 -16.65 -8.63 -20.06
#